data_eb76ce347deec3abe7bad71b419e5c1c
#
_entry.id   eb76ce347deec3abe7bad71b419e5c1c
#
_cell.length_a   1.000
_cell.length_b   1.000
_cell.length_c   1.000
_cell.angle_alpha   90.00
_cell.angle_beta   90.00
_cell.angle_gamma   90.00
#
_symmetry.space_group_name_H-M   'P 1'
#
loop_
_entity.id
_entity.type
_entity.pdbx_description
1 polymer ?
#
loop_
_entity_poly.entity_id
_entity_poly.type
_entity_poly.pdbx_seq_one_letter_code
_entity_poly.pdbx_strand_id
1 'polypeptide(L)'
;MAQPPIDLTEGFAALNRGDLAKAGAACKAALDSDPEFVPAHFLVGLVALEGNQRQVAHEAFKSVVKLDANHAPAWVHLAKLNASEGRLALAEAALKEVRRIEPRDPLVIEMVGTVFNQLGEYEAAEKFFERAHALAPNSPSALMNLANARVFMGRIDEAVNHFNAALKLEPTSAQCHWGLSSAVKAKDHTHIKEMRALLNNGQQSKRGQGFLHYAIGKECEDLNDWDAAFDAFSAGAAVRRETVEYDEPAEIEMFETIKRNFDAEWLSSQPPGAMDAAPIFVLGQPRTGTTLIERIITSHSAVHSAGELQQFGLAVRRVTQHADPRRFSTALFEAARTADLKKIGELYLASTTKHRSKKPRFVDKLPINYLNIPLILAALPNAHIVHLVRGPMDACFASFKQLFADAYLHSYDQEEMARHHARYRALMAYFREAFPGRIIDVAYEDVARDLEPNARSLITALGLPWETACLDFHQSESGVATASSVQVREPAHTRSIGRWRQYESQLRPMMTVLQEAGVPWD
;
A
#
# COMPACT_ATOMS: atom_id res chain seq x y z
N MET A 1 20.18 -29.81 42.57
CA MET A 1 19.27 -28.68 42.79
C MET A 1 18.62 -28.41 41.43
N ALA A 2 17.29 -28.45 41.34
CA ALA A 2 16.60 -28.06 40.11
C ALA A 2 16.88 -26.58 39.87
N GLN A 3 17.32 -26.22 38.66
CA GLN A 3 17.44 -24.81 38.27
C GLN A 3 16.07 -24.13 38.47
N PRO A 4 16.02 -22.88 38.98
CA PRO A 4 14.77 -22.18 39.09
C PRO A 4 14.16 -22.01 37.69
N PRO A 5 12.83 -22.03 37.54
CA PRO A 5 12.20 -21.85 36.26
C PRO A 5 12.62 -20.50 35.63
N ILE A 6 13.00 -20.52 34.33
CA ILE A 6 13.40 -19.33 33.61
C ILE A 6 12.17 -18.43 33.48
N ASP A 7 12.24 -17.21 34.02
CA ASP A 7 11.17 -16.22 33.96
C ASP A 7 11.55 -15.12 32.97
N LEU A 8 10.73 -14.94 31.93
CA LEU A 8 10.85 -13.88 30.91
C LEU A 8 9.84 -12.75 31.07
N THR A 9 9.05 -12.74 32.17
CA THR A 9 8.00 -11.72 32.39
C THR A 9 8.55 -10.30 32.23
N GLU A 10 9.72 -10.03 32.86
CA GLU A 10 10.35 -8.71 32.74
C GLU A 10 10.90 -8.43 31.34
N GLY A 11 11.32 -9.46 30.60
CA GLY A 11 11.76 -9.34 29.21
C GLY A 11 10.60 -8.91 28.28
N PHE A 12 9.44 -9.53 28.41
CA PHE A 12 8.23 -9.11 27.68
C PHE A 12 7.73 -7.73 28.12
N ALA A 13 7.80 -7.43 29.43
CA ALA A 13 7.44 -6.11 29.94
C ALA A 13 8.38 -5.01 29.41
N ALA A 14 9.68 -5.28 29.30
CA ALA A 14 10.66 -4.38 28.71
C ALA A 14 10.38 -4.14 27.23
N LEU A 15 10.07 -5.18 26.46
CA LEU A 15 9.66 -5.07 25.06
C LEU A 15 8.44 -4.16 24.91
N ASN A 16 7.41 -4.35 25.73
CA ASN A 16 6.19 -3.53 25.71
C ASN A 16 6.44 -2.06 26.04
N ARG A 17 7.51 -1.75 26.78
CA ARG A 17 7.96 -0.38 27.07
C ARG A 17 8.92 0.18 26.01
N GLY A 18 9.28 -0.60 24.98
CA GLY A 18 10.25 -0.22 23.96
C GLY A 18 11.72 -0.33 24.41
N ASP A 19 12.00 -0.91 25.59
CA ASP A 19 13.36 -1.12 26.09
C ASP A 19 13.95 -2.41 25.48
N LEU A 20 14.37 -2.29 24.22
CA LEU A 20 14.90 -3.40 23.43
C LEU A 20 16.21 -3.95 24.01
N ALA A 21 17.01 -3.09 24.66
CA ALA A 21 18.27 -3.51 25.27
C ALA A 21 18.01 -4.45 26.46
N LYS A 22 17.07 -4.08 27.34
CA LYS A 22 16.70 -4.89 28.49
C LYS A 22 16.00 -6.19 28.07
N ALA A 23 15.10 -6.12 27.08
CA ALA A 23 14.44 -7.29 26.52
C ALA A 23 15.47 -8.28 25.91
N GLY A 24 16.43 -7.76 25.13
CA GLY A 24 17.52 -8.55 24.55
C GLY A 24 18.43 -9.20 25.60
N ALA A 25 18.76 -8.48 26.69
CA ALA A 25 19.53 -9.04 27.79
C ALA A 25 18.80 -10.21 28.49
N ALA A 26 17.47 -10.07 28.69
CA ALA A 26 16.64 -11.15 29.24
C ALA A 26 16.62 -12.39 28.33
N CYS A 27 16.51 -12.20 27.00
CA CYS A 27 16.61 -13.28 26.02
C CYS A 27 17.94 -14.01 26.12
N LYS A 28 19.06 -13.26 26.17
CA LYS A 28 20.40 -13.84 26.25
C LYS A 28 20.58 -14.67 27.52
N ALA A 29 20.21 -14.11 28.67
CA ALA A 29 20.33 -14.84 29.96
C ALA A 29 19.51 -16.14 29.95
N ALA A 30 18.31 -16.12 29.35
CA ALA A 30 17.49 -17.31 29.24
C ALA A 30 18.12 -18.38 28.33
N LEU A 31 18.62 -17.98 27.15
CA LEU A 31 19.23 -18.90 26.18
C LEU A 31 20.62 -19.39 26.62
N ASP A 32 21.36 -18.61 27.42
CA ASP A 32 22.61 -19.06 28.05
C ASP A 32 22.33 -20.18 29.09
N SER A 33 21.14 -20.17 29.72
CA SER A 33 20.69 -21.17 30.68
C SER A 33 20.06 -22.40 30.01
N ASP A 34 19.21 -22.17 29.01
CA ASP A 34 18.53 -23.20 28.20
C ASP A 34 18.47 -22.77 26.72
N PRO A 35 19.38 -23.28 25.87
CA PRO A 35 19.42 -22.96 24.46
C PRO A 35 18.16 -23.37 23.64
N GLU A 36 17.34 -24.28 24.17
CA GLU A 36 16.11 -24.74 23.52
C GLU A 36 14.83 -24.10 24.10
N PHE A 37 14.98 -23.09 24.97
CA PHE A 37 13.85 -22.45 25.64
C PHE A 37 13.01 -21.66 24.64
N VAL A 38 11.89 -22.25 24.19
CA VAL A 38 10.99 -21.72 23.17
C VAL A 38 10.54 -20.28 23.43
N PRO A 39 10.11 -19.89 24.67
CA PRO A 39 9.69 -18.51 24.93
C PRO A 39 10.80 -17.47 24.70
N ALA A 40 12.08 -17.83 24.95
CA ALA A 40 13.20 -16.93 24.72
C ALA A 40 13.46 -16.71 23.21
N HIS A 41 13.44 -17.77 22.41
CA HIS A 41 13.52 -17.65 20.96
C HIS A 41 12.38 -16.79 20.39
N PHE A 42 11.17 -16.96 20.91
CA PHE A 42 10.03 -16.16 20.49
C PHE A 42 10.22 -14.66 20.83
N LEU A 43 10.68 -14.36 22.06
CA LEU A 43 10.98 -12.99 22.48
C LEU A 43 12.12 -12.38 21.65
N VAL A 44 13.19 -13.15 21.30
CA VAL A 44 14.24 -12.71 20.37
C VAL A 44 13.61 -12.27 19.04
N GLY A 45 12.68 -13.06 18.49
CA GLY A 45 11.99 -12.74 17.25
C GLY A 45 11.21 -11.43 17.33
N LEU A 46 10.50 -11.20 18.45
CA LEU A 46 9.75 -9.96 18.66
C LEU A 46 10.67 -8.74 18.84
N VAL A 47 11.73 -8.85 19.64
CA VAL A 47 12.74 -7.80 19.84
C VAL A 47 13.40 -7.43 18.52
N ALA A 48 13.73 -8.43 17.71
CA ALA A 48 14.34 -8.22 16.39
C ALA A 48 13.38 -7.54 15.41
N LEU A 49 12.06 -7.83 15.48
CA LEU A 49 11.05 -7.11 14.68
C LEU A 49 10.99 -5.63 15.05
N GLU A 50 10.92 -5.32 16.34
CA GLU A 50 10.91 -3.92 16.81
C GLU A 50 12.21 -3.18 16.48
N GLY A 51 13.34 -3.88 16.49
CA GLY A 51 14.65 -3.37 16.06
C GLY A 51 14.85 -3.35 14.55
N ASN A 52 13.82 -3.63 13.74
CA ASN A 52 13.87 -3.73 12.26
C ASN A 52 14.92 -4.74 11.73
N GLN A 53 15.27 -5.75 12.54
CA GLN A 53 16.24 -6.80 12.21
C GLN A 53 15.52 -8.03 11.62
N ARG A 54 14.93 -7.88 10.44
CA ARG A 54 14.02 -8.89 9.84
C ARG A 54 14.64 -10.28 9.70
N GLN A 55 15.91 -10.37 9.32
CA GLN A 55 16.59 -11.65 9.16
C GLN A 55 16.74 -12.37 10.52
N VAL A 56 17.12 -11.65 11.58
CA VAL A 56 17.23 -12.20 12.92
C VAL A 56 15.86 -12.68 13.41
N ALA A 57 14.80 -11.87 13.19
CA ALA A 57 13.44 -12.26 13.54
C ALA A 57 13.00 -13.54 12.81
N HIS A 58 13.29 -13.64 11.52
CA HIS A 58 12.96 -14.82 10.72
C HIS A 58 13.64 -16.09 11.24
N GLU A 59 14.95 -16.04 11.53
CA GLU A 59 15.67 -17.20 12.07
C GLU A 59 15.21 -17.56 13.50
N ALA A 60 14.90 -16.55 14.33
CA ALA A 60 14.37 -16.80 15.67
C ALA A 60 13.01 -17.51 15.63
N PHE A 61 12.06 -17.04 14.80
CA PHE A 61 10.77 -17.73 14.66
C PHE A 61 10.89 -19.11 13.99
N LYS A 62 11.86 -19.34 13.10
CA LYS A 62 12.18 -20.68 12.59
C LYS A 62 12.66 -21.61 13.70
N SER A 63 13.49 -21.11 14.61
CA SER A 63 13.92 -21.88 15.78
C SER A 63 12.73 -22.25 16.66
N VAL A 64 11.81 -21.30 16.91
CA VAL A 64 10.57 -21.57 17.67
C VAL A 64 9.78 -22.71 17.04
N VAL A 65 9.45 -22.65 15.74
CA VAL A 65 8.61 -23.66 15.10
C VAL A 65 9.32 -25.01 14.89
N LYS A 66 10.65 -25.03 14.94
CA LYS A 66 11.45 -26.25 14.95
C LYS A 66 11.38 -26.96 16.31
N LEU A 67 11.40 -26.18 17.41
CA LEU A 67 11.31 -26.69 18.77
C LEU A 67 9.87 -27.03 19.18
N ASP A 68 8.91 -26.17 18.75
CA ASP A 68 7.47 -26.37 18.97
C ASP A 68 6.71 -26.12 17.66
N ALA A 69 6.40 -27.18 16.94
CA ALA A 69 5.67 -27.13 15.68
C ALA A 69 4.20 -26.65 15.83
N ASN A 70 3.67 -26.57 17.07
CA ASN A 70 2.33 -26.09 17.35
C ASN A 70 2.28 -24.62 17.82
N HIS A 71 3.40 -23.90 17.78
CA HIS A 71 3.48 -22.49 18.17
C HIS A 71 2.87 -21.57 17.09
N ALA A 72 1.54 -21.44 17.09
CA ALA A 72 0.80 -20.68 16.09
C ALA A 72 1.29 -19.23 15.93
N PRO A 73 1.57 -18.42 16.99
CA PRO A 73 2.10 -17.07 16.83
C PRO A 73 3.37 -17.00 15.99
N ALA A 74 4.32 -17.92 16.20
CA ALA A 74 5.57 -17.93 15.43
C ALA A 74 5.33 -18.25 13.93
N TRP A 75 4.44 -19.18 13.63
CA TRP A 75 4.03 -19.43 12.25
C TRP A 75 3.39 -18.21 11.59
N VAL A 76 2.54 -17.44 12.31
CA VAL A 76 1.94 -16.21 11.77
C VAL A 76 3.01 -15.14 11.53
N HIS A 77 3.98 -14.96 12.44
CA HIS A 77 5.09 -14.04 12.21
C HIS A 77 5.95 -14.45 11.00
N LEU A 78 6.24 -15.75 10.83
CA LEU A 78 6.91 -16.26 9.63
C LEU A 78 6.11 -16.00 8.37
N ALA A 79 4.79 -16.22 8.40
CA ALA A 79 3.90 -15.91 7.28
C ALA A 79 3.95 -14.43 6.91
N LYS A 80 3.87 -13.53 7.91
CA LYS A 80 3.92 -12.08 7.73
C LYS A 80 5.26 -11.61 7.13
N LEU A 81 6.37 -12.11 7.68
CA LEU A 81 7.72 -11.81 7.16
C LEU A 81 7.89 -12.29 5.72
N ASN A 82 7.54 -13.54 5.45
CA ASN A 82 7.63 -14.09 4.09
C ASN A 82 6.73 -13.36 3.10
N ALA A 83 5.51 -12.97 3.49
CA ALA A 83 4.61 -12.17 2.66
C ALA A 83 5.23 -10.80 2.33
N SER A 84 5.79 -10.11 3.33
CA SER A 84 6.43 -8.79 3.13
C SER A 84 7.67 -8.84 2.23
N GLU A 85 8.33 -10.01 2.14
CA GLU A 85 9.50 -10.23 1.29
C GLU A 85 9.13 -10.89 -0.06
N GLY A 86 7.84 -11.05 -0.34
CA GLY A 86 7.35 -11.67 -1.58
C GLY A 86 7.62 -13.17 -1.69
N ARG A 87 7.99 -13.82 -0.59
CA ARG A 87 8.18 -15.28 -0.52
C ARG A 87 6.82 -15.97 -0.32
N LEU A 88 5.89 -15.78 -1.28
CA LEU A 88 4.48 -16.16 -1.14
C LEU A 88 4.29 -17.64 -0.81
N ALA A 89 5.03 -18.53 -1.47
CA ALA A 89 4.93 -19.98 -1.21
C ALA A 89 5.30 -20.34 0.25
N LEU A 90 6.29 -19.63 0.84
CA LEU A 90 6.67 -19.81 2.24
C LEU A 90 5.64 -19.19 3.19
N ALA A 91 5.07 -18.04 2.82
CA ALA A 91 3.98 -17.43 3.59
C ALA A 91 2.77 -18.37 3.67
N GLU A 92 2.38 -18.96 2.53
CA GLU A 92 1.28 -19.92 2.47
C GLU A 92 1.57 -21.22 3.21
N ALA A 93 2.79 -21.74 3.11
CA ALA A 93 3.18 -22.92 3.87
C ALA A 93 3.04 -22.67 5.38
N ALA A 94 3.47 -21.48 5.84
CA ALA A 94 3.30 -21.09 7.24
C ALA A 94 1.80 -20.93 7.61
N LEU A 95 0.99 -20.30 6.76
CA LEU A 95 -0.46 -20.19 7.00
C LEU A 95 -1.16 -21.55 6.99
N LYS A 96 -0.68 -22.52 6.21
CA LYS A 96 -1.19 -23.89 6.24
C LYS A 96 -0.97 -24.53 7.61
N GLU A 97 0.21 -24.34 8.20
CA GLU A 97 0.48 -24.83 9.55
C GLU A 97 -0.40 -24.13 10.60
N VAL A 98 -0.62 -22.81 10.49
CA VAL A 98 -1.56 -22.09 11.38
C VAL A 98 -2.98 -22.68 11.28
N ARG A 99 -3.44 -22.98 10.06
CA ARG A 99 -4.76 -23.61 9.86
C ARG A 99 -4.81 -25.02 10.49
N ARG A 100 -3.72 -25.81 10.40
CA ARG A 100 -3.63 -27.14 11.04
C ARG A 100 -3.72 -27.05 12.56
N ILE A 101 -3.10 -26.02 13.15
CA ILE A 101 -3.08 -25.82 14.62
C ILE A 101 -4.44 -25.32 15.13
N GLU A 102 -5.22 -24.61 14.29
CA GLU A 102 -6.53 -24.01 14.63
C GLU A 102 -6.49 -23.15 15.91
N PRO A 103 -5.72 -22.06 15.92
CA PRO A 103 -5.59 -21.23 17.12
C PRO A 103 -6.95 -20.69 17.60
N ARG A 104 -7.09 -20.61 18.93
CA ARG A 104 -8.27 -20.04 19.58
C ARG A 104 -8.03 -18.65 20.18
N ASP A 105 -6.79 -18.20 20.21
CA ASP A 105 -6.43 -16.86 20.67
C ASP A 105 -6.91 -15.82 19.63
N PRO A 106 -7.80 -14.88 20.00
CA PRO A 106 -8.30 -13.86 19.11
C PRO A 106 -7.20 -13.01 18.46
N LEU A 107 -6.13 -12.68 19.20
CA LEU A 107 -5.01 -11.87 18.68
C LEU A 107 -4.26 -12.62 17.58
N VAL A 108 -4.03 -13.92 17.76
CA VAL A 108 -3.38 -14.75 16.72
C VAL A 108 -4.26 -14.82 15.48
N ILE A 109 -5.58 -14.95 15.65
CA ILE A 109 -6.55 -15.00 14.57
C ILE A 109 -6.58 -13.66 13.81
N GLU A 110 -6.57 -12.51 14.52
CA GLU A 110 -6.45 -11.17 13.92
C GLU A 110 -5.16 -11.03 13.09
N MET A 111 -4.03 -11.52 13.63
CA MET A 111 -2.76 -11.50 12.90
C MET A 111 -2.85 -12.32 11.60
N VAL A 112 -3.53 -13.47 11.60
CA VAL A 112 -3.77 -14.26 10.39
C VAL A 112 -4.56 -13.45 9.37
N GLY A 113 -5.66 -12.79 9.79
CA GLY A 113 -6.43 -11.88 8.93
C GLY A 113 -5.57 -10.77 8.32
N THR A 114 -4.66 -10.19 9.13
CA THR A 114 -3.71 -9.18 8.65
C THR A 114 -2.77 -9.71 7.58
N VAL A 115 -2.29 -10.96 7.72
CA VAL A 115 -1.45 -11.60 6.68
C VAL A 115 -2.25 -11.82 5.39
N PHE A 116 -3.51 -12.26 5.48
CA PHE A 116 -4.37 -12.39 4.29
C PHE A 116 -4.62 -11.04 3.61
N ASN A 117 -4.86 -9.97 4.35
CA ASN A 117 -4.94 -8.61 3.80
C ASN A 117 -3.64 -8.22 3.05
N GLN A 118 -2.48 -8.54 3.63
CA GLN A 118 -1.18 -8.28 3.00
C GLN A 118 -0.97 -9.09 1.72
N LEU A 119 -1.57 -10.28 1.64
CA LEU A 119 -1.55 -11.14 0.45
C LEU A 119 -2.59 -10.73 -0.60
N GLY A 120 -3.47 -9.76 -0.30
CA GLY A 120 -4.57 -9.34 -1.18
C GLY A 120 -5.80 -10.27 -1.14
N GLU A 121 -5.83 -11.22 -0.19
CA GLU A 121 -6.94 -12.18 -0.01
C GLU A 121 -7.99 -11.63 0.97
N TYR A 122 -8.70 -10.55 0.57
CA TYR A 122 -9.56 -9.76 1.45
C TYR A 122 -10.76 -10.53 2.00
N GLU A 123 -11.38 -11.42 1.21
CA GLU A 123 -12.49 -12.27 1.65
C GLU A 123 -12.04 -13.31 2.70
N ALA A 124 -10.80 -13.79 2.56
CA ALA A 124 -10.22 -14.69 3.55
C ALA A 124 -9.90 -13.92 4.84
N ALA A 125 -9.30 -12.73 4.72
CA ALA A 125 -8.99 -11.85 5.85
C ALA A 125 -10.24 -11.53 6.67
N GLU A 126 -11.34 -11.17 6.01
CA GLU A 126 -12.61 -10.86 6.65
C GLU A 126 -13.12 -12.00 7.53
N LYS A 127 -13.11 -13.24 7.03
CA LYS A 127 -13.54 -14.43 7.80
C LYS A 127 -12.72 -14.62 9.08
N PHE A 128 -11.43 -14.31 9.03
CA PHE A 128 -10.58 -14.36 10.22
C PHE A 128 -10.91 -13.23 11.19
N PHE A 129 -11.17 -12.02 10.71
CA PHE A 129 -11.59 -10.91 11.57
C PHE A 129 -12.97 -11.14 12.18
N GLU A 130 -13.92 -11.72 11.44
CA GLU A 130 -15.23 -12.14 12.00
C GLU A 130 -15.05 -13.17 13.11
N ARG A 131 -14.18 -14.18 12.90
CA ARG A 131 -13.90 -15.18 13.92
C ARG A 131 -13.22 -14.58 15.16
N ALA A 132 -12.27 -13.67 14.98
CA ALA A 132 -11.60 -12.97 16.08
C ALA A 132 -12.62 -12.14 16.89
N HIS A 133 -13.47 -11.39 16.20
CA HIS A 133 -14.55 -10.61 16.83
C HIS A 133 -15.54 -11.51 17.57
N ALA A 134 -15.94 -12.65 17.02
CA ALA A 134 -16.85 -13.59 17.70
C ALA A 134 -16.25 -14.14 19.00
N LEU A 135 -14.91 -14.32 19.09
CA LEU A 135 -14.21 -14.78 20.29
C LEU A 135 -13.94 -13.64 21.27
N ALA A 136 -13.76 -12.42 20.79
CA ALA A 136 -13.48 -11.23 21.60
C ALA A 136 -14.37 -10.05 21.15
N PRO A 137 -15.70 -10.07 21.44
CA PRO A 137 -16.63 -9.07 20.92
C PRO A 137 -16.36 -7.65 21.44
N ASN A 138 -15.68 -7.51 22.56
CA ASN A 138 -15.31 -6.23 23.17
C ASN A 138 -13.83 -5.85 22.92
N SER A 139 -13.18 -6.44 21.92
CA SER A 139 -11.85 -6.05 21.48
C SER A 139 -11.94 -4.86 20.50
N PRO A 140 -11.39 -3.66 20.85
CA PRO A 140 -11.36 -2.53 19.93
C PRO A 140 -10.59 -2.84 18.64
N SER A 141 -9.49 -3.60 18.73
CA SER A 141 -8.68 -3.98 17.56
C SER A 141 -9.45 -4.92 16.62
N ALA A 142 -10.16 -5.91 17.15
CA ALA A 142 -10.98 -6.83 16.35
C ALA A 142 -12.10 -6.09 15.62
N LEU A 143 -12.79 -5.18 16.32
CA LEU A 143 -13.84 -4.32 15.74
C LEU A 143 -13.26 -3.42 14.63
N MET A 144 -12.12 -2.77 14.87
CA MET A 144 -11.48 -1.90 13.88
C MET A 144 -11.00 -2.67 12.65
N ASN A 145 -10.39 -3.85 12.82
CA ASN A 145 -9.93 -4.68 11.72
C ASN A 145 -11.13 -5.17 10.87
N LEU A 146 -12.21 -5.57 11.52
CA LEU A 146 -13.44 -5.97 10.84
C LEU A 146 -14.08 -4.79 10.11
N ALA A 147 -14.12 -3.59 10.72
CA ALA A 147 -14.61 -2.38 10.08
C ALA A 147 -13.81 -2.05 8.80
N ASN A 148 -12.48 -2.09 8.85
CA ASN A 148 -11.63 -1.87 7.69
C ASN A 148 -11.88 -2.91 6.57
N ALA A 149 -12.03 -4.19 6.92
CA ALA A 149 -12.39 -5.23 5.96
C ALA A 149 -13.75 -4.94 5.30
N ARG A 150 -14.75 -4.49 6.08
CA ARG A 150 -16.07 -4.09 5.56
C ARG A 150 -15.99 -2.89 4.60
N VAL A 151 -15.13 -1.89 4.88
CA VAL A 151 -14.88 -0.78 3.93
C VAL A 151 -14.33 -1.31 2.62
N PHE A 152 -13.34 -2.20 2.64
CA PHE A 152 -12.77 -2.78 1.42
C PHE A 152 -13.80 -3.57 0.61
N MET A 153 -14.70 -4.27 1.28
CA MET A 153 -15.82 -5.01 0.64
C MET A 153 -17.00 -4.11 0.26
N GLY A 154 -16.98 -2.80 0.62
CA GLY A 154 -18.04 -1.84 0.30
C GLY A 154 -19.26 -1.91 1.22
N ARG A 155 -19.19 -2.65 2.32
CA ARG A 155 -20.24 -2.75 3.33
C ARG A 155 -20.10 -1.60 4.34
N ILE A 156 -20.33 -0.37 3.87
CA ILE A 156 -19.99 0.87 4.59
C ILE A 156 -20.81 1.00 5.89
N ASP A 157 -22.11 0.72 5.86
CA ASP A 157 -22.97 0.85 7.05
C ASP A 157 -22.52 -0.11 8.18
N GLU A 158 -22.14 -1.34 7.82
CA GLU A 158 -21.59 -2.30 8.78
C GLU A 158 -20.25 -1.81 9.34
N ALA A 159 -19.38 -1.26 8.48
CA ALA A 159 -18.09 -0.70 8.91
C ALA A 159 -18.28 0.44 9.91
N VAL A 160 -19.21 1.36 9.65
CA VAL A 160 -19.54 2.48 10.56
C VAL A 160 -20.02 1.97 11.92
N ASN A 161 -20.87 0.95 11.94
CA ASN A 161 -21.33 0.34 13.18
C ASN A 161 -20.17 -0.22 14.01
N HIS A 162 -19.23 -0.91 13.36
CA HIS A 162 -18.05 -1.47 14.03
C HIS A 162 -17.07 -0.38 14.49
N PHE A 163 -16.81 0.67 13.69
CA PHE A 163 -15.99 1.80 14.14
C PHE A 163 -16.59 2.49 15.35
N ASN A 164 -17.89 2.77 15.33
CA ASN A 164 -18.60 3.37 16.47
C ASN A 164 -18.55 2.47 17.72
N ALA A 165 -18.67 1.16 17.57
CA ALA A 165 -18.53 0.23 18.66
C ALA A 165 -17.10 0.23 19.23
N ALA A 166 -16.08 0.26 18.37
CA ALA A 166 -14.68 0.36 18.79
C ALA A 166 -14.41 1.67 19.54
N LEU A 167 -14.90 2.81 19.04
CA LEU A 167 -14.74 4.12 19.68
C LEU A 167 -15.48 4.24 21.02
N LYS A 168 -16.58 3.52 21.25
CA LYS A 168 -17.21 3.43 22.58
C LYS A 168 -16.32 2.73 23.60
N LEU A 169 -15.52 1.75 23.17
CA LEU A 169 -14.59 1.01 24.03
C LEU A 169 -13.27 1.75 24.23
N GLU A 170 -12.77 2.37 23.16
CA GLU A 170 -11.51 3.11 23.13
C GLU A 170 -11.71 4.47 22.43
N PRO A 171 -12.26 5.49 23.15
CA PRO A 171 -12.55 6.80 22.56
C PRO A 171 -11.31 7.57 22.10
N THR A 172 -10.12 7.16 22.52
CA THR A 172 -8.84 7.82 22.19
C THR A 172 -8.13 7.23 20.97
N SER A 173 -8.72 6.22 20.33
CA SER A 173 -8.13 5.53 19.18
C SER A 173 -8.11 6.40 17.92
N ALA A 174 -7.00 7.10 17.69
CA ALA A 174 -6.80 7.98 16.53
C ALA A 174 -7.00 7.25 15.19
N GLN A 175 -6.55 6.01 15.11
CA GLN A 175 -6.70 5.19 13.90
C GLN A 175 -8.17 4.84 13.62
N CYS A 176 -8.97 4.63 14.66
CA CYS A 176 -10.39 4.34 14.54
C CYS A 176 -11.18 5.58 14.10
N HIS A 177 -10.87 6.77 14.65
CA HIS A 177 -11.42 8.06 14.19
C HIS A 177 -11.11 8.30 12.70
N TRP A 178 -9.86 8.06 12.27
CA TRP A 178 -9.46 8.19 10.87
C TRP A 178 -10.21 7.19 9.96
N GLY A 179 -10.38 5.94 10.40
CA GLY A 179 -11.12 4.92 9.68
C GLY A 179 -12.59 5.32 9.47
N LEU A 180 -13.26 5.79 10.54
CA LEU A 180 -14.63 6.28 10.49
C LEU A 180 -14.77 7.49 9.55
N SER A 181 -13.91 8.50 9.73
CA SER A 181 -13.87 9.69 8.87
C SER A 181 -13.69 9.32 7.39
N SER A 182 -12.82 8.35 7.09
CA SER A 182 -12.57 7.90 5.71
C SER A 182 -13.75 7.14 5.09
N ALA A 183 -14.57 6.48 5.90
CA ALA A 183 -15.70 5.66 5.46
C ALA A 183 -16.94 6.47 5.10
N VAL A 184 -17.19 7.59 5.81
CA VAL A 184 -18.42 8.37 5.66
C VAL A 184 -18.16 9.85 5.44
N LYS A 185 -19.15 10.54 4.87
CA LYS A 185 -19.14 12.00 4.74
C LYS A 185 -19.61 12.65 6.02
N ALA A 186 -18.84 13.61 6.55
CA ALA A 186 -19.23 14.40 7.72
C ALA A 186 -20.50 15.21 7.44
N LYS A 187 -21.39 15.29 8.45
CA LYS A 187 -22.64 16.04 8.39
C LYS A 187 -22.62 17.32 9.22
N ASP A 188 -21.76 17.34 10.24
CA ASP A 188 -21.57 18.47 11.16
C ASP A 188 -20.19 18.42 11.80
N HIS A 189 -19.89 19.36 12.70
CA HIS A 189 -18.58 19.51 13.35
C HIS A 189 -18.44 18.68 14.66
N THR A 190 -19.36 17.79 15.00
CA THR A 190 -19.34 17.09 16.29
C THR A 190 -18.11 16.20 16.43
N HIS A 191 -17.86 15.34 15.45
CA HIS A 191 -16.71 14.44 15.44
C HIS A 191 -15.37 15.20 15.31
N ILE A 192 -15.35 16.33 14.57
CA ILE A 192 -14.18 17.22 14.49
C ILE A 192 -13.81 17.77 15.87
N LYS A 193 -14.82 18.17 16.68
CA LYS A 193 -14.58 18.67 18.05
C LYS A 193 -14.00 17.60 18.96
N GLU A 194 -14.48 16.36 18.85
CA GLU A 194 -13.94 15.22 19.60
C GLU A 194 -12.47 14.97 19.23
N MET A 195 -12.13 14.91 17.94
CA MET A 195 -10.76 14.72 17.47
C MET A 195 -9.83 15.87 17.89
N ARG A 196 -10.30 17.13 17.84
CA ARG A 196 -9.53 18.30 18.33
C ARG A 196 -9.26 18.23 19.83
N ALA A 197 -10.24 17.76 20.63
CA ALA A 197 -10.03 17.56 22.06
C ALA A 197 -8.96 16.52 22.35
N LEU A 198 -8.89 15.43 21.56
CA LEU A 198 -7.84 14.42 21.67
C LEU A 198 -6.44 14.98 21.34
N LEU A 199 -6.33 15.83 20.33
CA LEU A 199 -5.07 16.52 20.01
C LEU A 199 -4.62 17.46 21.14
N ASN A 200 -5.56 18.23 21.70
CA ASN A 200 -5.30 19.18 22.77
C ASN A 200 -4.89 18.52 24.10
N ASN A 201 -5.29 17.27 24.35
CA ASN A 201 -4.87 16.52 25.54
C ASN A 201 -3.38 16.16 25.54
N GLY A 202 -2.67 16.30 24.41
CA GLY A 202 -1.23 16.06 24.31
C GLY A 202 -0.77 14.61 24.52
N GLN A 203 -1.68 13.66 24.61
CA GLN A 203 -1.38 12.25 24.89
C GLN A 203 -1.19 11.40 23.62
N GLN A 204 -1.49 11.97 22.45
CA GLN A 204 -1.38 11.26 21.19
C GLN A 204 0.08 11.13 20.70
N SER A 205 0.47 9.93 20.31
CA SER A 205 1.74 9.74 19.61
C SER A 205 1.78 10.55 18.31
N LYS A 206 2.96 10.84 17.77
CA LYS A 206 3.10 11.51 16.46
C LYS A 206 2.27 10.82 15.37
N ARG A 207 2.27 9.49 15.33
CA ARG A 207 1.43 8.74 14.40
C ARG A 207 -0.06 8.97 14.63
N GLY A 208 -0.51 8.98 15.90
CA GLY A 208 -1.89 9.29 16.26
C GLY A 208 -2.31 10.70 15.87
N GLN A 209 -1.44 11.70 16.10
CA GLN A 209 -1.66 13.08 15.67
C GLN A 209 -1.86 13.16 14.14
N GLY A 210 -1.01 12.45 13.36
CA GLY A 210 -1.17 12.35 11.90
C GLY A 210 -2.55 11.83 11.50
N PHE A 211 -3.01 10.72 12.08
CA PHE A 211 -4.35 10.19 11.82
C PHE A 211 -5.46 11.20 12.11
N LEU A 212 -5.41 11.87 13.27
CA LEU A 212 -6.44 12.84 13.66
C LEU A 212 -6.44 14.07 12.75
N HIS A 213 -5.27 14.63 12.42
CA HIS A 213 -5.17 15.78 11.55
C HIS A 213 -5.73 15.50 10.15
N TYR A 214 -5.36 14.38 9.53
CA TYR A 214 -5.91 14.01 8.22
C TYR A 214 -7.42 13.71 8.27
N ALA A 215 -7.93 13.13 9.37
CA ALA A 215 -9.36 12.92 9.58
C ALA A 215 -10.11 14.26 9.70
N ILE A 216 -9.60 15.20 10.50
CA ILE A 216 -10.15 16.55 10.65
C ILE A 216 -10.15 17.28 9.31
N GLY A 217 -9.02 17.23 8.56
CA GLY A 217 -8.93 17.86 7.25
C GLY A 217 -9.97 17.34 6.26
N LYS A 218 -10.16 16.02 6.21
CA LYS A 218 -11.18 15.39 5.36
C LYS A 218 -12.61 15.79 5.75
N GLU A 219 -12.93 15.83 7.04
CA GLU A 219 -14.27 16.21 7.49
C GLU A 219 -14.56 17.69 7.33
N CYS A 220 -13.57 18.57 7.56
CA CYS A 220 -13.68 19.98 7.22
C CYS A 220 -13.92 20.18 5.70
N GLU A 221 -13.21 19.40 4.86
CA GLU A 221 -13.43 19.41 3.40
C GLU A 221 -14.84 18.95 3.01
N ASP A 222 -15.40 17.96 3.70
CA ASP A 222 -16.78 17.50 3.51
C ASP A 222 -17.82 18.59 3.81
N LEU A 223 -17.51 19.44 4.80
CA LEU A 223 -18.35 20.55 5.25
C LEU A 223 -18.10 21.85 4.48
N ASN A 224 -17.18 21.85 3.48
CA ASN A 224 -16.69 22.99 2.71
C ASN A 224 -16.01 24.07 3.57
N ASP A 225 -15.44 23.70 4.71
CA ASP A 225 -14.58 24.56 5.54
C ASP A 225 -13.13 24.42 5.02
N TRP A 226 -12.84 25.10 3.89
CA TRP A 226 -11.62 24.90 3.13
C TRP A 226 -10.36 25.32 3.88
N ASP A 227 -10.41 26.44 4.61
CA ASP A 227 -9.26 26.94 5.37
C ASP A 227 -8.93 25.98 6.53
N ALA A 228 -9.93 25.58 7.32
CA ALA A 228 -9.71 24.62 8.39
C ALA A 228 -9.29 23.24 7.86
N ALA A 229 -9.75 22.85 6.68
CA ALA A 229 -9.31 21.62 6.02
C ALA A 229 -7.84 21.69 5.65
N PHE A 230 -7.40 22.80 5.03
CA PHE A 230 -6.00 22.98 4.66
C PHE A 230 -5.06 23.03 5.86
N ASP A 231 -5.43 23.77 6.90
CA ASP A 231 -4.68 23.85 8.15
C ASP A 231 -4.48 22.46 8.77
N ALA A 232 -5.54 21.66 8.80
CA ALA A 232 -5.48 20.30 9.33
C ALA A 232 -4.61 19.38 8.46
N PHE A 233 -4.74 19.40 7.13
CA PHE A 233 -3.87 18.63 6.24
C PHE A 233 -2.40 19.04 6.37
N SER A 234 -2.13 20.34 6.47
CA SER A 234 -0.76 20.86 6.63
C SER A 234 -0.15 20.44 7.97
N ALA A 235 -0.93 20.50 9.07
CA ALA A 235 -0.48 20.04 10.37
C ALA A 235 -0.23 18.50 10.36
N GLY A 236 -1.10 17.73 9.72
CA GLY A 236 -0.92 16.29 9.55
C GLY A 236 0.32 15.93 8.73
N ALA A 237 0.56 16.66 7.64
CA ALA A 237 1.73 16.50 6.79
C ALA A 237 3.01 16.84 7.56
N ALA A 238 3.05 17.96 8.29
CA ALA A 238 4.19 18.35 9.12
C ALA A 238 4.53 17.28 10.17
N VAL A 239 3.53 16.82 10.93
CA VAL A 239 3.73 15.74 11.93
C VAL A 239 4.24 14.46 11.26
N ARG A 240 3.72 14.11 10.09
CA ARG A 240 4.17 12.91 9.38
C ARG A 240 5.59 13.09 8.85
N ARG A 241 5.93 14.28 8.34
CA ARG A 241 7.29 14.60 7.83
C ARG A 241 8.37 14.45 8.90
N GLU A 242 8.06 14.74 10.18
CA GLU A 242 8.95 14.49 11.32
C GLU A 242 9.22 13.00 11.58
N THR A 243 8.36 12.09 11.12
CA THR A 243 8.44 10.65 11.39
C THR A 243 8.97 9.83 10.22
N VAL A 244 9.28 10.49 9.09
CA VAL A 244 9.79 9.84 7.87
C VAL A 244 11.02 10.57 7.37
N GLU A 245 11.90 9.82 6.71
CA GLU A 245 13.08 10.37 6.06
C GLU A 245 12.90 10.27 4.55
N TYR A 246 12.86 11.41 3.88
CA TYR A 246 12.83 11.51 2.42
C TYR A 246 14.17 12.02 1.92
N ASP A 247 14.83 11.22 1.13
CA ASP A 247 16.14 11.51 0.52
C ASP A 247 15.91 11.94 -0.93
N GLU A 248 15.67 13.25 -1.14
CA GLU A 248 15.43 13.81 -2.47
C GLU A 248 16.64 13.66 -3.40
N PRO A 249 17.91 13.88 -2.96
CA PRO A 249 19.08 13.62 -3.79
C PRO A 249 19.16 12.17 -4.31
N ALA A 250 18.88 11.19 -3.46
CA ALA A 250 18.86 9.78 -3.88
C ALA A 250 17.74 9.49 -4.88
N GLU A 251 16.59 10.13 -4.75
CA GLU A 251 15.50 10.01 -5.74
C GLU A 251 15.92 10.62 -7.08
N ILE A 252 16.52 11.81 -7.09
CA ILE A 252 17.02 12.46 -8.32
C ILE A 252 17.98 11.53 -9.03
N GLU A 253 19.01 11.01 -8.35
CA GLU A 253 20.00 10.11 -8.95
C GLU A 253 19.34 8.82 -9.48
N MET A 254 18.35 8.29 -8.78
CA MET A 254 17.60 7.13 -9.25
C MET A 254 16.86 7.41 -10.57
N PHE A 255 16.18 8.55 -10.70
CA PHE A 255 15.47 8.93 -11.93
C PHE A 255 16.45 9.13 -13.10
N GLU A 256 17.59 9.79 -12.86
CA GLU A 256 18.62 9.96 -13.88
C GLU A 256 19.26 8.62 -14.27
N THR A 257 19.47 7.72 -13.31
CA THR A 257 19.98 6.37 -13.59
C THR A 257 19.01 5.57 -14.45
N ILE A 258 17.70 5.67 -14.21
CA ILE A 258 16.68 5.01 -15.05
C ILE A 258 16.80 5.53 -16.49
N LYS A 259 16.83 6.84 -16.70
CA LYS A 259 16.95 7.43 -18.04
C LYS A 259 18.25 7.04 -18.74
N ARG A 260 19.37 7.04 -18.02
CA ARG A 260 20.70 6.70 -18.56
C ARG A 260 20.83 5.22 -18.95
N ASN A 261 20.17 4.33 -18.20
CA ASN A 261 20.35 2.88 -18.36
C ASN A 261 19.33 2.22 -19.30
N PHE A 262 18.18 2.84 -19.52
CA PHE A 262 17.07 2.18 -20.21
C PHE A 262 16.51 3.05 -21.34
N ASP A 263 17.18 3.01 -22.48
CA ASP A 263 16.78 3.68 -23.72
C ASP A 263 16.25 2.69 -24.78
N ALA A 264 15.96 3.19 -25.97
CA ALA A 264 15.48 2.37 -27.09
C ALA A 264 16.52 1.33 -27.54
N GLU A 265 17.81 1.69 -27.53
CA GLU A 265 18.91 0.80 -27.93
C GLU A 265 19.04 -0.34 -26.90
N TRP A 266 19.03 -0.01 -25.61
CA TRP A 266 19.01 -1.03 -24.56
C TRP A 266 17.83 -1.99 -24.72
N LEU A 267 16.60 -1.48 -24.92
CA LEU A 267 15.42 -2.35 -25.07
C LEU A 267 15.54 -3.27 -26.28
N SER A 268 15.99 -2.73 -27.43
CA SER A 268 16.15 -3.51 -28.67
C SER A 268 17.25 -4.57 -28.59
N SER A 269 18.25 -4.36 -27.73
CA SER A 269 19.35 -5.30 -27.52
C SER A 269 19.00 -6.47 -26.60
N GLN A 270 17.85 -6.41 -25.90
CA GLN A 270 17.49 -7.47 -24.98
C GLN A 270 17.00 -8.73 -25.68
N PRO A 271 17.34 -9.92 -25.17
CA PRO A 271 16.72 -11.15 -25.63
C PRO A 271 15.21 -11.14 -25.32
N PRO A 272 14.40 -11.90 -26.08
CA PRO A 272 12.97 -11.95 -25.84
C PRO A 272 12.62 -12.33 -24.40
N GLY A 273 11.76 -11.55 -23.75
CA GLY A 273 11.23 -11.81 -22.43
C GLY A 273 10.20 -12.96 -22.42
N ALA A 274 9.40 -13.05 -21.37
CA ALA A 274 8.28 -13.97 -21.28
C ALA A 274 7.10 -13.44 -22.13
N MET A 275 6.68 -14.22 -23.13
CA MET A 275 5.75 -13.80 -24.20
C MET A 275 4.26 -13.89 -23.81
N ASP A 276 3.93 -13.84 -22.53
CA ASP A 276 2.55 -13.85 -22.05
C ASP A 276 1.90 -12.47 -22.26
N ALA A 277 0.72 -12.45 -22.88
CA ALA A 277 -0.05 -11.22 -23.14
C ALA A 277 -1.13 -10.96 -22.07
N ALA A 278 -1.24 -11.80 -21.04
CA ALA A 278 -2.26 -11.63 -20.02
C ALA A 278 -2.12 -10.36 -19.16
N PRO A 279 -0.92 -9.87 -18.80
CA PRO A 279 -0.78 -8.71 -17.92
C PRO A 279 -1.18 -7.40 -18.59
N ILE A 280 -1.96 -6.60 -17.84
CA ILE A 280 -2.25 -5.18 -18.12
C ILE A 280 -1.77 -4.40 -16.90
N PHE A 281 -0.74 -3.58 -17.03
CA PHE A 281 -0.24 -2.74 -15.95
C PHE A 281 -0.95 -1.39 -15.98
N VAL A 282 -1.67 -1.06 -14.90
CA VAL A 282 -2.26 0.27 -14.70
C VAL A 282 -1.40 1.02 -13.69
N LEU A 283 -0.78 2.12 -14.12
CA LEU A 283 0.24 2.81 -13.37
C LEU A 283 0.17 4.34 -13.55
N GLY A 284 0.97 5.07 -12.81
CA GLY A 284 1.03 6.53 -12.82
C GLY A 284 1.26 7.07 -11.41
N GLN A 285 1.11 8.38 -11.22
CA GLN A 285 1.16 8.95 -9.89
C GLN A 285 -0.05 8.48 -9.05
N PRO A 286 0.09 8.30 -7.73
CA PRO A 286 -1.06 7.98 -6.88
C PRO A 286 -2.11 9.11 -6.95
N ARG A 287 -3.38 8.76 -6.72
CA ARG A 287 -4.52 9.71 -6.74
C ARG A 287 -4.83 10.33 -8.10
N THR A 288 -4.36 9.75 -9.20
CA THR A 288 -4.66 10.20 -10.57
C THR A 288 -5.86 9.49 -11.23
N GLY A 289 -6.54 8.59 -10.51
CA GLY A 289 -7.68 7.85 -11.04
C GLY A 289 -7.35 6.42 -11.50
N THR A 290 -6.18 5.88 -11.12
CA THR A 290 -5.77 4.51 -11.47
C THR A 290 -6.82 3.45 -11.07
N THR A 291 -7.50 3.63 -9.93
CA THR A 291 -8.55 2.70 -9.49
C THR A 291 -9.81 2.80 -10.37
N LEU A 292 -10.17 3.99 -10.84
CA LEU A 292 -11.28 4.18 -11.79
C LEU A 292 -11.02 3.40 -13.08
N ILE A 293 -9.83 3.58 -13.65
CA ILE A 293 -9.44 2.91 -14.90
C ILE A 293 -9.32 1.39 -14.71
N GLU A 294 -8.75 0.93 -13.60
CA GLU A 294 -8.76 -0.50 -13.24
C GLU A 294 -10.18 -1.06 -13.27
N ARG A 295 -11.15 -0.37 -12.64
CA ARG A 295 -12.54 -0.79 -12.58
C ARG A 295 -13.21 -0.83 -13.94
N ILE A 296 -13.01 0.17 -14.77
CA ILE A 296 -13.53 0.18 -16.16
C ILE A 296 -13.00 -1.03 -16.93
N ILE A 297 -11.70 -1.30 -16.88
CA ILE A 297 -11.06 -2.41 -17.59
C ILE A 297 -11.53 -3.77 -17.03
N THR A 298 -11.63 -3.91 -15.71
CA THR A 298 -11.96 -5.20 -15.06
C THR A 298 -13.45 -5.52 -15.04
N SER A 299 -14.32 -4.56 -15.41
CA SER A 299 -15.73 -4.81 -15.70
C SER A 299 -15.93 -5.58 -17.01
N HIS A 300 -14.91 -5.62 -17.87
CA HIS A 300 -14.89 -6.45 -19.06
C HIS A 300 -14.85 -7.94 -18.69
N SER A 301 -15.64 -8.79 -19.38
CA SER A 301 -15.75 -10.22 -19.09
C SER A 301 -14.44 -10.98 -19.19
N ALA A 302 -13.53 -10.56 -20.08
CA ALA A 302 -12.21 -11.17 -20.31
C ALA A 302 -11.12 -10.72 -19.33
N VAL A 303 -11.36 -9.76 -18.42
CA VAL A 303 -10.32 -9.15 -17.59
C VAL A 303 -10.62 -9.32 -16.11
N HIS A 304 -9.62 -9.73 -15.32
CA HIS A 304 -9.68 -9.84 -13.87
C HIS A 304 -8.85 -8.74 -13.19
N SER A 305 -9.28 -8.26 -12.02
CA SER A 305 -8.44 -7.41 -11.17
C SER A 305 -7.56 -8.28 -10.29
N ALA A 306 -6.24 -8.14 -10.38
CA ALA A 306 -5.29 -8.74 -9.45
C ALA A 306 -4.87 -7.78 -8.31
N GLY A 307 -5.39 -6.56 -8.30
CA GLY A 307 -5.10 -5.55 -7.27
C GLY A 307 -3.73 -4.88 -7.41
N GLU A 308 -3.18 -4.40 -6.28
CA GLU A 308 -1.87 -3.74 -6.22
C GLU A 308 -0.76 -4.76 -5.96
N LEU A 309 -0.19 -5.31 -7.04
CA LEU A 309 0.79 -6.37 -6.94
C LEU A 309 2.23 -5.85 -6.74
N GLN A 310 2.91 -6.36 -5.71
CA GLN A 310 4.33 -6.09 -5.46
C GLN A 310 5.25 -7.03 -6.27
N GLN A 311 4.69 -8.03 -6.91
CA GLN A 311 5.36 -9.21 -7.48
C GLN A 311 6.38 -8.86 -8.55
N PHE A 312 6.15 -7.81 -9.37
CA PHE A 312 7.12 -7.43 -10.39
C PHE A 312 8.41 -6.89 -9.76
N GLY A 313 8.32 -5.92 -8.86
CA GLY A 313 9.48 -5.39 -8.14
C GLY A 313 10.20 -6.46 -7.31
N LEU A 314 9.48 -7.39 -6.71
CA LEU A 314 10.06 -8.53 -5.99
C LEU A 314 10.79 -9.51 -6.91
N ALA A 315 10.28 -9.75 -8.12
CA ALA A 315 10.97 -10.56 -9.13
C ALA A 315 12.28 -9.91 -9.57
N VAL A 316 12.27 -8.58 -9.81
CA VAL A 316 13.49 -7.80 -10.12
C VAL A 316 14.52 -7.95 -9.00
N ARG A 317 14.14 -7.68 -7.75
CA ARG A 317 15.04 -7.80 -6.59
C ARG A 317 15.62 -9.20 -6.41
N ARG A 318 14.79 -10.23 -6.65
CA ARG A 318 15.23 -11.63 -6.54
C ARG A 318 16.25 -12.02 -7.59
N VAL A 319 16.06 -11.59 -8.85
CA VAL A 319 16.97 -11.93 -9.94
C VAL A 319 18.28 -11.13 -9.82
N THR A 320 18.20 -9.87 -9.42
CA THR A 320 19.38 -9.01 -9.18
C THR A 320 20.09 -9.32 -7.86
N GLN A 321 19.53 -10.18 -7.01
CA GLN A 321 20.02 -10.45 -5.64
C GLN A 321 20.21 -9.18 -4.80
N HIS A 322 19.39 -8.15 -5.07
CA HIS A 322 19.51 -6.85 -4.43
C HIS A 322 19.03 -6.88 -2.97
N ALA A 323 19.94 -6.58 -2.03
CA ALA A 323 19.72 -6.70 -0.59
C ALA A 323 19.27 -5.39 0.10
N ASP A 324 19.31 -4.23 -0.58
CA ASP A 324 18.89 -2.94 -0.02
C ASP A 324 17.41 -3.04 0.47
N PRO A 325 17.10 -2.65 1.71
CA PRO A 325 15.73 -2.70 2.22
C PRO A 325 14.78 -1.71 1.52
N ARG A 326 15.31 -0.64 0.90
CA ARG A 326 14.51 0.32 0.13
C ARG A 326 13.87 -0.37 -1.08
N ARG A 327 12.61 -0.07 -1.31
CA ARG A 327 11.84 -0.66 -2.41
C ARG A 327 12.46 -0.37 -3.78
N PHE A 328 12.94 0.85 -3.98
CA PHE A 328 13.64 1.32 -5.16
C PHE A 328 14.93 2.04 -4.75
N SER A 329 15.97 1.89 -5.54
CA SER A 329 17.25 2.57 -5.35
C SER A 329 18.03 2.61 -6.66
N THR A 330 18.97 3.54 -6.79
CA THR A 330 19.90 3.62 -7.90
C THR A 330 20.58 2.28 -8.17
N ALA A 331 21.12 1.65 -7.12
CA ALA A 331 21.80 0.36 -7.24
C ALA A 331 20.90 -0.78 -7.74
N LEU A 332 19.58 -0.75 -7.43
CA LEU A 332 18.63 -1.72 -7.98
C LEU A 332 18.52 -1.59 -9.50
N PHE A 333 18.37 -0.37 -10.01
CA PHE A 333 18.26 -0.12 -11.46
C PHE A 333 19.57 -0.34 -12.20
N GLU A 334 20.72 -0.07 -11.58
CA GLU A 334 22.03 -0.45 -12.13
C GLU A 334 22.17 -1.97 -12.28
N ALA A 335 21.83 -2.72 -11.22
CA ALA A 335 21.85 -4.18 -11.26
C ALA A 335 20.83 -4.76 -12.26
N ALA A 336 19.68 -4.12 -12.42
CA ALA A 336 18.63 -4.56 -13.33
C ALA A 336 19.00 -4.39 -14.81
N ARG A 337 19.94 -3.50 -15.15
CA ARG A 337 20.37 -3.26 -16.53
C ARG A 337 20.86 -4.51 -17.24
N THR A 338 21.55 -5.40 -16.52
CA THR A 338 22.16 -6.64 -17.03
C THR A 338 21.49 -7.91 -16.50
N ALA A 339 20.34 -7.76 -15.84
CA ALA A 339 19.63 -8.89 -15.27
C ALA A 339 18.97 -9.78 -16.34
N ASP A 340 18.71 -11.03 -16.00
CA ASP A 340 17.92 -11.94 -16.82
C ASP A 340 16.44 -11.52 -16.81
N LEU A 341 16.04 -10.71 -17.80
CA LEU A 341 14.70 -10.15 -17.91
C LEU A 341 13.65 -11.20 -18.21
N LYS A 342 13.97 -12.25 -18.94
CA LYS A 342 13.07 -13.39 -19.17
C LYS A 342 12.72 -14.07 -17.86
N LYS A 343 13.73 -14.32 -17.03
CA LYS A 343 13.52 -14.91 -15.69
C LYS A 343 12.71 -13.99 -14.77
N ILE A 344 12.89 -12.67 -14.87
CA ILE A 344 12.04 -11.71 -14.14
C ILE A 344 10.57 -11.89 -14.57
N GLY A 345 10.29 -11.91 -15.87
CA GLY A 345 8.95 -12.12 -16.41
C GLY A 345 8.34 -13.45 -15.97
N GLU A 346 9.09 -14.55 -16.07
CA GLU A 346 8.66 -15.89 -15.65
C GLU A 346 8.33 -15.95 -14.15
N LEU A 347 9.17 -15.36 -13.29
CA LEU A 347 8.94 -15.29 -11.85
C LEU A 347 7.71 -14.45 -11.50
N TYR A 348 7.53 -13.31 -12.17
CA TYR A 348 6.34 -12.49 -12.02
C TYR A 348 5.08 -13.29 -12.38
N LEU A 349 5.07 -13.89 -13.56
CA LEU A 349 3.93 -14.70 -14.04
C LEU A 349 3.61 -15.86 -13.09
N ALA A 350 4.61 -16.57 -12.60
CA ALA A 350 4.43 -17.66 -11.65
C ALA A 350 3.89 -17.16 -10.30
N SER A 351 4.41 -16.04 -9.79
CA SER A 351 3.99 -15.49 -8.50
C SER A 351 2.58 -14.87 -8.51
N THR A 352 2.08 -14.45 -9.69
CA THR A 352 0.73 -13.88 -9.84
C THR A 352 -0.36 -14.91 -10.08
N THR A 353 -0.03 -16.20 -10.28
CA THR A 353 -1.00 -17.24 -10.64
C THR A 353 -2.21 -17.30 -9.71
N LYS A 354 -2.02 -17.11 -8.41
CA LYS A 354 -3.11 -17.14 -7.43
C LYS A 354 -3.98 -15.89 -7.41
N HIS A 355 -3.44 -14.77 -7.88
CA HIS A 355 -4.18 -13.51 -8.03
C HIS A 355 -4.93 -13.43 -9.37
N ARG A 356 -4.87 -14.48 -10.19
CA ARG A 356 -5.56 -14.57 -11.47
C ARG A 356 -6.80 -15.42 -11.32
N SER A 357 -7.85 -15.05 -12.03
CA SER A 357 -9.00 -15.92 -12.28
C SER A 357 -8.77 -16.77 -13.55
N LYS A 358 -9.82 -17.46 -13.99
CA LYS A 358 -9.82 -18.17 -15.30
C LYS A 358 -9.93 -17.22 -16.51
N LYS A 359 -10.05 -15.91 -16.29
CA LYS A 359 -10.12 -14.92 -17.38
C LYS A 359 -8.77 -14.80 -18.09
N PRO A 360 -8.74 -14.55 -19.42
CA PRO A 360 -7.51 -14.56 -20.21
C PRO A 360 -6.57 -13.39 -19.89
N ARG A 361 -7.08 -12.30 -19.34
CA ARG A 361 -6.31 -11.09 -19.01
C ARG A 361 -6.48 -10.73 -17.54
N PHE A 362 -5.48 -10.04 -16.98
CA PHE A 362 -5.59 -9.49 -15.63
C PHE A 362 -4.90 -8.12 -15.52
N VAL A 363 -5.44 -7.28 -14.65
CA VAL A 363 -4.86 -5.97 -14.32
C VAL A 363 -4.00 -6.09 -13.07
N ASP A 364 -2.75 -5.65 -13.17
CA ASP A 364 -1.87 -5.27 -12.06
C ASP A 364 -1.90 -3.75 -11.94
N LYS A 365 -2.64 -3.25 -10.94
CA LYS A 365 -2.78 -1.82 -10.73
C LYS A 365 -1.89 -1.37 -9.57
N LEU A 366 -0.67 -1.00 -9.84
CA LEU A 366 0.25 -0.45 -8.85
C LEU A 366 0.83 0.86 -9.38
N PRO A 367 0.39 2.01 -8.83
CA PRO A 367 0.78 3.32 -9.35
C PRO A 367 2.29 3.47 -9.57
N ILE A 368 3.11 3.11 -8.60
CA ILE A 368 4.58 3.29 -8.65
C ILE A 368 5.30 2.39 -9.69
N ASN A 369 4.61 1.47 -10.34
CA ASN A 369 5.19 0.66 -11.41
C ASN A 369 5.63 1.49 -12.62
N TYR A 370 5.34 2.80 -12.68
CA TYR A 370 5.92 3.68 -13.69
C TYR A 370 7.46 3.68 -13.68
N LEU A 371 8.09 3.46 -12.52
CA LEU A 371 9.54 3.31 -12.43
C LEU A 371 10.06 2.04 -13.12
N ASN A 372 9.22 1.02 -13.22
CA ASN A 372 9.57 -0.27 -13.81
C ASN A 372 9.23 -0.39 -15.30
N ILE A 373 8.70 0.64 -15.96
CA ILE A 373 8.24 0.57 -17.36
C ILE A 373 9.28 -0.09 -18.29
N PRO A 374 10.55 0.32 -18.32
CA PRO A 374 11.54 -0.31 -19.21
C PRO A 374 11.72 -1.81 -18.94
N LEU A 375 11.76 -2.17 -17.66
CA LEU A 375 11.92 -3.56 -17.24
C LEU A 375 10.69 -4.40 -17.56
N ILE A 376 9.47 -3.83 -17.42
CA ILE A 376 8.22 -4.48 -17.82
C ILE A 376 8.21 -4.74 -19.32
N LEU A 377 8.57 -3.74 -20.14
CA LEU A 377 8.61 -3.85 -21.59
C LEU A 377 9.58 -4.93 -22.08
N ALA A 378 10.72 -5.07 -21.41
CA ALA A 378 11.72 -6.09 -21.75
C ALA A 378 11.37 -7.48 -21.19
N ALA A 379 10.89 -7.56 -19.95
CA ALA A 379 10.54 -8.83 -19.30
C ALA A 379 9.24 -9.45 -19.82
N LEU A 380 8.29 -8.63 -20.24
CA LEU A 380 6.92 -8.99 -20.67
C LEU A 380 6.54 -8.20 -21.94
N PRO A 381 7.14 -8.49 -23.08
CA PRO A 381 7.02 -7.64 -24.28
C PRO A 381 5.58 -7.56 -24.83
N ASN A 382 4.70 -8.49 -24.48
CA ASN A 382 3.29 -8.49 -24.90
C ASN A 382 2.34 -7.88 -23.83
N ALA A 383 2.85 -7.44 -22.68
CA ALA A 383 2.04 -6.76 -21.69
C ALA A 383 1.61 -5.36 -22.19
N HIS A 384 0.42 -4.93 -21.75
CA HIS A 384 -0.06 -3.59 -21.99
C HIS A 384 0.28 -2.68 -20.80
N ILE A 385 0.66 -1.44 -21.08
CA ILE A 385 0.92 -0.41 -20.07
C ILE A 385 -0.10 0.70 -20.26
N VAL A 386 -0.95 0.90 -19.27
CA VAL A 386 -1.93 1.99 -19.19
C VAL A 386 -1.45 2.99 -18.15
N HIS A 387 -1.12 4.19 -18.61
CA HIS A 387 -0.58 5.24 -17.78
C HIS A 387 -1.62 6.34 -17.56
N LEU A 388 -1.91 6.65 -16.28
CA LEU A 388 -2.86 7.67 -15.89
C LEU A 388 -2.22 9.03 -15.82
N VAL A 389 -2.80 9.97 -16.56
CA VAL A 389 -2.43 11.39 -16.56
C VAL A 389 -3.56 12.18 -15.88
N ARG A 390 -3.20 13.11 -15.02
CA ARG A 390 -4.12 14.05 -14.37
C ARG A 390 -3.47 15.42 -14.28
N GLY A 391 -4.31 16.47 -14.25
CA GLY A 391 -3.85 17.84 -14.07
C GLY A 391 -2.89 17.95 -12.88
N PRO A 392 -1.72 18.62 -13.05
CA PRO A 392 -0.64 18.59 -12.06
C PRO A 392 -1.07 19.03 -10.67
N MET A 393 -1.80 20.15 -10.56
CA MET A 393 -2.25 20.66 -9.26
C MET A 393 -3.22 19.70 -8.56
N ASP A 394 -4.20 19.13 -9.29
CA ASP A 394 -5.12 18.15 -8.71
C ASP A 394 -4.40 16.86 -8.28
N ALA A 395 -3.41 16.41 -9.05
CA ALA A 395 -2.62 15.22 -8.71
C ALA A 395 -1.72 15.44 -7.47
N CYS A 396 -1.00 16.57 -7.44
CA CYS A 396 -0.12 16.92 -6.32
C CYS A 396 -0.91 17.17 -5.04
N PHE A 397 -1.96 17.98 -5.10
CA PHE A 397 -2.78 18.28 -3.93
C PHE A 397 -3.54 17.04 -3.43
N ALA A 398 -4.08 16.20 -4.32
CA ALA A 398 -4.71 14.95 -3.91
C ALA A 398 -3.73 13.98 -3.22
N SER A 399 -2.44 14.04 -3.57
CA SER A 399 -1.40 13.28 -2.89
C SER A 399 -1.01 13.90 -1.55
N PHE A 400 -0.86 15.23 -1.47
CA PHE A 400 -0.54 15.96 -0.24
C PHE A 400 -1.58 15.73 0.86
N LYS A 401 -2.87 15.77 0.53
CA LYS A 401 -3.96 15.53 1.48
C LYS A 401 -4.27 14.04 1.77
N GLN A 402 -3.39 13.13 1.33
CA GLN A 402 -3.53 11.70 1.58
C GLN A 402 -2.50 11.20 2.59
N LEU A 403 -2.97 10.58 3.66
CA LEU A 403 -2.06 9.87 4.56
C LEU A 403 -1.67 8.53 3.94
N PHE A 404 -0.45 8.46 3.43
CA PHE A 404 0.16 7.21 2.99
C PHE A 404 0.89 6.52 4.16
N ALA A 405 1.08 5.19 4.10
CA ALA A 405 1.86 4.47 5.11
C ALA A 405 3.36 4.81 4.97
N ASP A 406 4.12 4.00 4.22
CA ASP A 406 5.56 4.19 4.02
C ASP A 406 5.91 4.39 2.53
N ALA A 407 4.92 4.80 1.73
CA ALA A 407 5.09 5.15 0.33
C ALA A 407 4.93 6.66 0.14
N TYR A 408 5.49 7.18 -0.95
CA TYR A 408 5.30 8.58 -1.38
C TYR A 408 5.70 9.62 -0.32
N LEU A 409 6.87 9.45 0.30
CA LEU A 409 7.35 10.28 1.43
C LEU A 409 7.50 11.76 1.08
N HIS A 410 7.72 12.11 -0.18
CA HIS A 410 7.72 13.46 -0.71
C HIS A 410 6.35 14.16 -0.64
N SER A 411 5.26 13.42 -0.45
CA SER A 411 3.91 14.00 -0.47
C SER A 411 3.54 14.79 0.79
N TYR A 412 4.39 14.77 1.81
CA TYR A 412 4.16 15.49 3.08
C TYR A 412 4.74 16.90 3.12
N ASP A 413 5.27 17.38 2.00
CA ASP A 413 5.70 18.76 1.78
C ASP A 413 5.23 19.22 0.39
N GLN A 414 4.76 20.46 0.27
CA GLN A 414 4.21 20.97 -0.98
C GLN A 414 5.24 21.08 -2.10
N GLU A 415 6.44 21.58 -1.76
CA GLU A 415 7.50 21.80 -2.74
C GLU A 415 8.17 20.48 -3.13
N GLU A 416 8.42 19.58 -2.16
CA GLU A 416 8.93 18.23 -2.44
C GLU A 416 7.97 17.48 -3.37
N MET A 417 6.65 17.58 -3.11
CA MET A 417 5.60 16.97 -3.95
C MET A 417 5.63 17.54 -5.38
N ALA A 418 5.73 18.85 -5.52
CA ALA A 418 5.77 19.50 -6.82
C ALA A 418 7.05 19.14 -7.59
N ARG A 419 8.23 19.13 -6.93
CA ARG A 419 9.49 18.73 -7.55
C ARG A 419 9.48 17.26 -7.97
N HIS A 420 8.93 16.37 -7.13
CA HIS A 420 8.71 14.97 -7.49
C HIS A 420 7.81 14.84 -8.73
N HIS A 421 6.69 15.57 -8.77
CA HIS A 421 5.76 15.54 -9.90
C HIS A 421 6.45 16.00 -11.20
N ALA A 422 7.25 17.05 -11.14
CA ALA A 422 8.01 17.51 -12.30
C ALA A 422 8.99 16.44 -12.81
N ARG A 423 9.73 15.78 -11.91
CA ARG A 423 10.62 14.66 -12.26
C ARG A 423 9.85 13.48 -12.87
N TYR A 424 8.72 13.13 -12.28
CA TYR A 424 7.84 12.09 -12.82
C TYR A 424 7.35 12.41 -14.23
N ARG A 425 6.90 13.65 -14.48
CA ARG A 425 6.46 14.10 -15.81
C ARG A 425 7.59 14.03 -16.84
N ALA A 426 8.79 14.46 -16.44
CA ALA A 426 9.98 14.38 -17.28
C ALA A 426 10.38 12.93 -17.61
N LEU A 427 10.29 12.02 -16.65
CA LEU A 427 10.54 10.59 -16.86
C LEU A 427 9.52 9.98 -17.81
N MET A 428 8.23 10.31 -17.66
CA MET A 428 7.19 9.79 -18.55
C MET A 428 7.30 10.36 -19.97
N ALA A 429 7.71 11.63 -20.12
CA ALA A 429 8.02 12.22 -21.43
C ALA A 429 9.18 11.46 -22.11
N TYR A 430 10.27 11.21 -21.38
CA TYR A 430 11.39 10.39 -21.85
C TYR A 430 10.94 8.99 -22.29
N PHE A 431 10.11 8.30 -21.52
CA PHE A 431 9.63 6.96 -21.90
C PHE A 431 8.76 6.95 -23.16
N ARG A 432 7.96 8.00 -23.41
CA ARG A 432 7.19 8.12 -24.66
C ARG A 432 8.09 8.28 -25.87
N GLU A 433 9.18 9.02 -25.74
CA GLU A 433 10.18 9.21 -26.77
C GLU A 433 11.01 7.93 -26.98
N ALA A 434 11.48 7.30 -25.91
CA ALA A 434 12.31 6.09 -25.98
C ALA A 434 11.54 4.84 -26.44
N PHE A 435 10.24 4.75 -26.10
CA PHE A 435 9.39 3.57 -26.35
C PHE A 435 8.08 3.94 -27.05
N PRO A 436 8.13 4.48 -28.28
CA PRO A 436 6.95 5.00 -28.97
C PRO A 436 5.89 3.91 -29.17
N GLY A 437 4.63 4.26 -28.88
CA GLY A 437 3.48 3.37 -29.05
C GLY A 437 3.36 2.24 -28.00
N ARG A 438 4.25 2.19 -26.98
CA ARG A 438 4.24 1.13 -25.98
C ARG A 438 3.47 1.50 -24.71
N ILE A 439 3.07 2.75 -24.55
CA ILE A 439 2.35 3.27 -23.38
C ILE A 439 1.03 3.88 -23.84
N ILE A 440 -0.07 3.43 -23.26
CA ILE A 440 -1.41 3.95 -23.49
C ILE A 440 -1.67 5.02 -22.43
N ASP A 441 -1.60 6.30 -22.82
CA ASP A 441 -1.95 7.41 -21.92
C ASP A 441 -3.47 7.59 -21.83
N VAL A 442 -3.97 7.75 -20.61
CA VAL A 442 -5.39 8.01 -20.32
C VAL A 442 -5.50 9.24 -19.44
N ALA A 443 -6.12 10.29 -19.95
CA ALA A 443 -6.39 11.51 -19.19
C ALA A 443 -7.61 11.29 -18.27
N TYR A 444 -7.42 11.48 -16.97
CA TYR A 444 -8.47 11.33 -15.97
C TYR A 444 -9.66 12.26 -16.26
N GLU A 445 -9.37 13.50 -16.62
CA GLU A 445 -10.37 14.54 -16.89
C GLU A 445 -11.29 14.16 -18.05
N ASP A 446 -10.75 13.56 -19.10
CA ASP A 446 -11.52 13.15 -20.28
C ASP A 446 -12.46 12.00 -19.94
N VAL A 447 -11.95 11.00 -19.20
CA VAL A 447 -12.78 9.87 -18.72
C VAL A 447 -13.88 10.35 -17.77
N ALA A 448 -13.58 11.31 -16.89
CA ALA A 448 -14.54 11.84 -15.93
C ALA A 448 -15.62 12.72 -16.59
N ARG A 449 -15.30 13.41 -17.69
CA ARG A 449 -16.23 14.27 -18.44
C ARG A 449 -17.10 13.47 -19.42
N ASP A 450 -16.49 12.52 -20.12
CA ASP A 450 -17.15 11.73 -21.17
C ASP A 450 -16.69 10.26 -21.09
N LEU A 451 -17.37 9.51 -20.25
CA LEU A 451 -16.97 8.15 -19.88
C LEU A 451 -16.97 7.20 -21.09
N GLU A 452 -18.06 7.13 -21.87
CA GLU A 452 -18.24 6.07 -22.86
C GLU A 452 -17.20 6.12 -23.99
N PRO A 453 -16.96 7.22 -24.71
CA PRO A 453 -15.98 7.24 -25.81
C PRO A 453 -14.55 6.98 -25.30
N ASN A 454 -14.20 7.48 -24.12
CA ASN A 454 -12.88 7.26 -23.53
C ASN A 454 -12.69 5.82 -23.07
N ALA A 455 -13.70 5.20 -22.46
CA ALA A 455 -13.69 3.78 -22.11
C ALA A 455 -13.60 2.89 -23.37
N ARG A 456 -14.37 3.20 -24.43
CA ARG A 456 -14.29 2.48 -25.71
C ARG A 456 -12.89 2.56 -26.35
N SER A 457 -12.32 3.75 -26.37
CA SER A 457 -10.96 3.97 -26.88
C SER A 457 -9.93 3.12 -26.11
N LEU A 458 -10.01 3.13 -24.77
CA LEU A 458 -9.14 2.34 -23.90
C LEU A 458 -9.28 0.83 -24.15
N ILE A 459 -10.51 0.30 -24.16
CA ILE A 459 -10.78 -1.14 -24.38
C ILE A 459 -10.28 -1.54 -25.78
N THR A 460 -10.48 -0.70 -26.80
CA THR A 460 -9.96 -0.93 -28.16
C THR A 460 -8.43 -0.95 -28.17
N ALA A 461 -7.77 0.01 -27.50
CA ALA A 461 -6.32 0.06 -27.38
C ALA A 461 -5.72 -1.18 -26.66
N LEU A 462 -6.49 -1.83 -25.80
CA LEU A 462 -6.13 -3.09 -25.16
C LEU A 462 -6.37 -4.32 -26.06
N GLY A 463 -6.88 -4.13 -27.30
CA GLY A 463 -7.20 -5.23 -28.21
C GLY A 463 -8.41 -6.06 -27.79
N LEU A 464 -9.32 -5.47 -27.00
CA LEU A 464 -10.51 -6.14 -26.50
C LEU A 464 -11.77 -5.67 -27.24
N PRO A 465 -12.78 -6.53 -27.48
CA PRO A 465 -14.07 -6.12 -27.99
C PRO A 465 -14.79 -5.23 -26.96
N TRP A 466 -15.62 -4.30 -27.42
CA TRP A 466 -16.36 -3.44 -26.52
C TRP A 466 -17.46 -4.21 -25.76
N GLU A 467 -17.55 -3.98 -24.47
CA GLU A 467 -18.64 -4.45 -23.61
C GLU A 467 -19.23 -3.29 -22.81
N THR A 468 -20.56 -3.13 -22.84
CA THR A 468 -21.25 -2.05 -22.10
C THR A 468 -21.06 -2.14 -20.59
N ALA A 469 -20.81 -3.33 -20.07
CA ALA A 469 -20.48 -3.54 -18.66
C ALA A 469 -19.29 -2.68 -18.15
N CYS A 470 -18.42 -2.21 -19.05
CA CYS A 470 -17.34 -1.29 -18.71
C CYS A 470 -17.84 0.09 -18.21
N LEU A 471 -19.09 0.46 -18.51
CA LEU A 471 -19.73 1.69 -18.01
C LEU A 471 -20.32 1.52 -16.60
N ASP A 472 -20.64 0.28 -16.23
CA ASP A 472 -21.26 -0.08 -14.95
C ASP A 472 -20.23 -0.45 -13.87
N PHE A 473 -19.01 0.02 -14.01
CA PHE A 473 -17.86 -0.30 -13.14
C PHE A 473 -18.16 -0.06 -11.64
N HIS A 474 -19.01 0.90 -11.30
CA HIS A 474 -19.40 1.25 -9.95
C HIS A 474 -20.32 0.22 -9.28
N GLN A 475 -20.96 -0.67 -10.06
CA GLN A 475 -21.81 -1.76 -9.57
C GLN A 475 -21.01 -3.02 -9.20
N SER A 476 -19.69 -3.03 -9.48
CA SER A 476 -18.85 -4.19 -9.18
C SER A 476 -18.71 -4.40 -7.66
N GLU A 477 -19.08 -5.59 -7.18
CA GLU A 477 -19.01 -6.01 -5.78
C GLU A 477 -17.59 -6.41 -5.33
N SER A 478 -16.63 -6.52 -6.26
CA SER A 478 -15.27 -6.94 -5.90
C SER A 478 -14.61 -5.97 -4.90
N GLY A 479 -13.85 -6.51 -3.96
CA GLY A 479 -13.12 -5.75 -2.94
C GLY A 479 -12.16 -4.72 -3.55
N VAL A 480 -12.01 -3.56 -2.92
CA VAL A 480 -11.08 -2.49 -3.31
C VAL A 480 -10.29 -2.04 -2.09
N ALA A 481 -9.05 -2.46 -1.99
CA ALA A 481 -8.17 -2.06 -0.89
C ALA A 481 -7.27 -0.89 -1.29
N THR A 482 -7.86 0.23 -1.64
CA THR A 482 -7.13 1.47 -1.97
C THR A 482 -7.74 2.66 -1.26
N ALA A 483 -7.01 3.76 -1.18
CA ALA A 483 -7.51 5.03 -0.65
C ALA A 483 -8.72 5.60 -1.41
N SER A 484 -9.08 4.99 -2.55
CA SER A 484 -10.25 5.36 -3.39
C SER A 484 -11.40 4.36 -3.28
N SER A 485 -11.37 3.44 -2.31
CA SER A 485 -12.34 2.33 -2.18
C SER A 485 -13.81 2.78 -2.11
N VAL A 486 -14.08 3.90 -1.47
CA VAL A 486 -15.41 4.48 -1.39
C VAL A 486 -15.78 5.21 -2.69
N GLN A 487 -14.85 5.99 -3.24
CA GLN A 487 -15.10 6.84 -4.42
C GLN A 487 -15.42 6.07 -5.70
N VAL A 488 -14.82 4.89 -5.90
CA VAL A 488 -15.04 4.09 -7.13
C VAL A 488 -16.35 3.31 -7.14
N ARG A 489 -17.15 3.43 -6.09
CA ARG A 489 -18.49 2.86 -5.98
C ARG A 489 -19.58 3.86 -6.39
N GLU A 490 -19.18 5.06 -6.78
CA GLU A 490 -20.06 6.05 -7.39
C GLU A 490 -19.83 6.08 -8.92
N PRO A 491 -20.82 6.48 -9.73
CA PRO A 491 -20.61 6.79 -11.14
C PRO A 491 -19.49 7.82 -11.34
N ALA A 492 -18.83 7.79 -12.51
CA ALA A 492 -17.81 8.77 -12.84
C ALA A 492 -18.37 10.21 -12.69
N HIS A 493 -17.55 11.11 -12.11
CA HIS A 493 -17.97 12.48 -11.83
C HIS A 493 -16.80 13.46 -11.94
N THR A 494 -17.10 14.71 -12.21
CA THR A 494 -16.12 15.78 -12.40
C THR A 494 -15.75 16.56 -11.12
N ARG A 495 -16.34 16.23 -9.98
CA ARG A 495 -16.16 16.95 -8.69
C ARG A 495 -14.71 17.07 -8.22
N SER A 496 -13.85 16.18 -8.70
CA SER A 496 -12.43 16.16 -8.35
C SER A 496 -11.55 16.97 -9.30
N ILE A 497 -12.12 17.50 -10.39
CA ILE A 497 -11.40 18.31 -11.38
C ILE A 497 -11.40 19.77 -10.91
N GLY A 498 -10.21 20.36 -10.81
CA GLY A 498 -10.04 21.74 -10.38
C GLY A 498 -10.34 21.96 -8.89
N ARG A 499 -10.45 20.90 -8.08
CA ARG A 499 -10.75 21.03 -6.64
C ARG A 499 -9.66 21.78 -5.88
N TRP A 500 -8.41 21.73 -6.33
CA TRP A 500 -7.30 22.50 -5.80
C TRP A 500 -7.54 24.01 -5.79
N ARG A 501 -8.41 24.54 -6.65
CA ARG A 501 -8.73 25.98 -6.74
C ARG A 501 -9.37 26.52 -5.47
N GLN A 502 -10.02 25.67 -4.66
CA GLN A 502 -10.54 26.05 -3.34
C GLN A 502 -9.41 26.39 -2.35
N TYR A 503 -8.17 26.02 -2.67
CA TYR A 503 -6.98 26.17 -1.85
C TYR A 503 -5.86 26.93 -2.57
N GLU A 504 -6.21 27.69 -3.61
CA GLU A 504 -5.23 28.33 -4.51
C GLU A 504 -4.24 29.23 -3.76
N SER A 505 -4.73 30.01 -2.79
CA SER A 505 -3.88 30.89 -1.98
C SER A 505 -2.87 30.13 -1.12
N GLN A 506 -3.26 28.97 -0.57
CA GLN A 506 -2.43 28.14 0.28
C GLN A 506 -1.47 27.23 -0.50
N LEU A 507 -1.79 26.94 -1.78
CA LEU A 507 -1.00 26.09 -2.66
C LEU A 507 0.04 26.84 -3.50
N ARG A 508 0.26 28.13 -3.25
CA ARG A 508 1.25 28.93 -3.97
C ARG A 508 2.67 28.33 -3.98
N PRO A 509 3.19 27.75 -2.90
CA PRO A 509 4.50 27.09 -2.93
C PRO A 509 4.57 25.98 -3.98
N MET A 510 3.56 25.13 -4.03
CA MET A 510 3.43 24.05 -5.03
C MET A 510 3.33 24.59 -6.46
N MET A 511 2.52 25.63 -6.67
CA MET A 511 2.34 26.29 -7.97
C MET A 511 3.63 26.91 -8.48
N THR A 512 4.39 27.60 -7.61
CA THR A 512 5.67 28.22 -7.97
C THR A 512 6.67 27.20 -8.47
N VAL A 513 6.85 26.09 -7.73
CA VAL A 513 7.78 25.01 -8.11
C VAL A 513 7.38 24.37 -9.45
N LEU A 514 6.10 24.10 -9.68
CA LEU A 514 5.62 23.55 -10.95
C LEU A 514 5.87 24.53 -12.12
N GLN A 515 5.65 25.83 -11.91
CA GLN A 515 5.90 26.86 -12.91
C GLN A 515 7.40 26.98 -13.24
N GLU A 516 8.26 26.99 -12.24
CA GLU A 516 9.73 27.02 -12.42
C GLU A 516 10.24 25.77 -13.15
N ALA A 517 9.61 24.63 -12.93
CA ALA A 517 9.91 23.37 -13.63
C ALA A 517 9.32 23.29 -15.05
N GLY A 518 8.61 24.32 -15.53
CA GLY A 518 7.96 24.34 -16.84
C GLY A 518 6.81 23.34 -16.98
N VAL A 519 6.17 22.97 -15.87
CA VAL A 519 4.98 22.10 -15.87
C VAL A 519 3.72 22.97 -15.86
N PRO A 520 2.99 23.08 -16.99
CA PRO A 520 1.74 23.83 -17.02
C PRO A 520 0.70 23.16 -16.14
N TRP A 521 -0.02 23.95 -15.36
CA TRP A 521 -1.01 23.44 -14.39
C TRP A 521 -2.41 24.00 -14.56
N ASP A 522 -2.65 24.84 -15.59
CA ASP A 522 -3.96 25.39 -16.00
C ASP A 522 -4.78 24.42 -16.85
#